data_edd40c97b0c73c7ba1de7a8a529d14f8
#
_entry.id   edd40c97b0c73c7ba1de7a8a529d14f8
#
_cell.length_a   1.000
_cell.length_b   1.000
_cell.length_c   1.000
_cell.angle_alpha   90.00
_cell.angle_beta   90.00
_cell.angle_gamma   90.00
#
_symmetry.space_group_name_H-M   'P 1'
#
loop_
_entity.id
_entity.type
_entity.pdbx_description
1 polymer ?
#
loop_
_entity_poly.entity_id
_entity_poly.type
_entity_poly.pdbx_seq_one_letter_code
_entity_poly.pdbx_strand_id
1 'polypeptide(L)'
;MRKIVLVGDQEYELGTNGYTPIAYKQQFVKDYFQDLFSMLKNQSFMNELNKLEAEKELTATDIDISMLEEFDMTFFNRLFWTFAKSANPHIKPYEQFFMEMEVFPIQEVGPVLMEMLNASMTTKKHQMNQNQLVKKSSQ
;
A
#
# COMPACT_ATOMS: atom_id res chain seq x y z
N MET A 1 9.62 -0.15 7.04
CA MET A 1 10.00 0.05 5.64
C MET A 1 9.67 1.47 5.22
N ARG A 2 10.56 2.11 4.50
CA ARG A 2 10.34 3.48 4.00
C ARG A 2 10.70 3.54 2.53
N LYS A 3 9.91 4.31 1.78
CA LYS A 3 10.18 4.58 0.36
C LYS A 3 9.81 6.02 0.05
N ILE A 4 10.50 6.59 -0.93
CA ILE A 4 10.14 7.91 -1.45
C ILE A 4 9.58 7.68 -2.85
N VAL A 5 8.39 8.22 -3.11
CA VAL A 5 7.76 8.15 -4.41
C VAL A 5 7.56 9.55 -4.96
N LEU A 6 7.70 9.66 -6.28
CA LEU A 6 7.51 10.93 -6.97
C LEU A 6 6.13 10.91 -7.65
N VAL A 7 5.30 11.89 -7.29
CA VAL A 7 4.00 12.07 -7.93
C VAL A 7 3.98 13.46 -8.54
N GLY A 8 4.04 13.53 -9.86
CA GLY A 8 4.27 14.80 -10.54
C GLY A 8 5.62 15.36 -10.14
N ASP A 9 5.62 16.58 -9.61
CA ASP A 9 6.85 17.24 -9.16
C ASP A 9 7.07 17.12 -7.65
N GLN A 10 6.19 16.40 -6.95
CA GLN A 10 6.23 16.30 -5.49
C GLN A 10 6.80 14.94 -5.07
N GLU A 11 7.68 14.97 -4.08
CA GLU A 11 8.16 13.76 -3.44
C GLU A 11 7.31 13.47 -2.22
N TYR A 12 6.95 12.19 -2.05
CA TYR A 12 6.20 11.74 -0.88
C TYR A 12 6.99 10.63 -0.20
N GLU A 13 7.20 10.79 1.09
CA GLU A 13 7.81 9.75 1.89
C GLU A 13 6.70 8.84 2.42
N LEU A 14 6.84 7.55 2.16
CA LEU A 14 5.90 6.54 2.62
C LEU A 14 6.61 5.62 3.60
N GLY A 15 5.91 5.21 4.65
CA GLY A 15 6.48 4.32 5.64
C GLY A 15 5.44 3.37 6.22
N THR A 16 5.93 2.28 6.77
CA THR A 16 5.11 1.34 7.54
C THR A 16 5.75 1.15 8.90
N ASN A 17 4.93 1.16 9.94
CA ASN A 17 5.38 0.94 11.31
C ASN A 17 4.20 0.50 12.17
N GLY A 18 4.39 0.42 13.48
CA GLY A 18 3.33 0.00 14.38
C GLY A 18 2.12 0.93 14.43
N TYR A 19 2.29 2.17 13.98
CA TYR A 19 1.20 3.14 13.95
C TYR A 19 0.29 2.98 12.73
N THR A 20 0.77 2.30 11.68
CA THR A 20 0.05 2.20 10.41
C THR A 20 -1.38 1.70 10.55
N PRO A 21 -1.66 0.55 11.21
CA PRO A 21 -3.06 0.12 11.36
C PRO A 21 -3.87 1.05 12.25
N ILE A 22 -3.25 1.72 13.20
CA ILE A 22 -3.93 2.68 14.07
C ILE A 22 -4.36 3.90 13.28
N ALA A 23 -3.46 4.44 12.47
CA ALA A 23 -3.77 5.59 11.60
C ALA A 23 -4.90 5.27 10.64
N TYR A 24 -4.88 4.08 10.07
CA TYR A 24 -5.92 3.64 9.15
C TYR A 24 -7.29 3.59 9.84
N LYS A 25 -7.35 2.97 11.00
CA LYS A 25 -8.60 2.84 11.75
C LYS A 25 -9.13 4.20 12.19
N GLN A 26 -8.26 5.07 12.68
CA GLN A 26 -8.67 6.39 13.14
C GLN A 26 -9.26 7.23 12.01
N GLN A 27 -8.71 7.15 10.82
CA GLN A 27 -9.16 7.97 9.70
C GLN A 27 -10.38 7.39 9.02
N PHE A 28 -10.40 6.07 8.80
CA PHE A 28 -11.39 5.45 7.91
C PHE A 28 -12.45 4.64 8.65
N VAL A 29 -12.31 4.45 9.95
CA VAL A 29 -13.22 3.65 10.78
C VAL A 29 -13.32 2.20 10.29
N LYS A 30 -12.39 1.79 9.43
CA LYS A 30 -12.29 0.44 8.88
C LYS A 30 -11.07 -0.25 9.44
N ASP A 31 -11.15 -1.57 9.55
CA ASP A 31 -10.02 -2.35 10.02
C ASP A 31 -9.02 -2.55 8.88
N TYR A 32 -7.77 -2.17 9.12
CA TYR A 32 -6.70 -2.27 8.15
C TYR A 32 -6.53 -3.71 7.65
N PHE A 33 -6.56 -4.67 8.56
CA PHE A 33 -6.33 -6.07 8.21
C PHE A 33 -7.51 -6.67 7.47
N GLN A 34 -8.74 -6.25 7.78
CA GLN A 34 -9.91 -6.71 7.04
C GLN A 34 -9.88 -6.23 5.60
N ASP A 35 -9.55 -4.96 5.39
CA ASP A 35 -9.45 -4.42 4.05
C ASP A 35 -8.32 -5.09 3.28
N LEU A 36 -7.20 -5.36 3.96
CA LEU A 36 -6.08 -6.08 3.38
C LEU A 36 -6.47 -7.49 2.95
N PHE A 37 -7.16 -8.23 3.83
CA PHE A 37 -7.58 -9.58 3.49
C PHE A 37 -8.59 -9.61 2.35
N SER A 38 -9.48 -8.63 2.30
CA SER A 38 -10.39 -8.48 1.17
C SER A 38 -9.64 -8.31 -0.14
N MET A 39 -8.55 -7.56 -0.09
CA MET A 39 -7.72 -7.34 -1.25
C MET A 39 -6.97 -8.61 -1.67
N LEU A 40 -6.46 -9.36 -0.69
CA LEU A 40 -5.74 -10.59 -0.99
C LEU A 40 -6.62 -11.65 -1.63
N LYS A 41 -7.92 -11.61 -1.37
CA LYS A 41 -8.86 -12.52 -2.03
C LYS A 41 -8.96 -12.25 -3.52
N ASN A 42 -8.59 -11.06 -3.96
CA ASN A 42 -8.66 -10.67 -5.36
C ASN A 42 -7.28 -10.77 -6.01
N GLN A 43 -6.73 -11.99 -6.01
CA GLN A 43 -5.39 -12.24 -6.54
C GLN A 43 -5.27 -11.92 -8.03
N SER A 44 -6.37 -12.06 -8.77
CA SER A 44 -6.37 -11.74 -10.21
C SER A 44 -6.02 -10.28 -10.44
N PHE A 45 -6.58 -9.38 -9.62
CA PHE A 45 -6.28 -7.96 -9.72
C PHE A 45 -4.82 -7.68 -9.39
N MET A 46 -4.30 -8.33 -8.34
CA MET A 46 -2.90 -8.16 -7.94
C MET A 46 -1.95 -8.65 -9.02
N ASN A 47 -2.29 -9.77 -9.67
CA ASN A 47 -1.48 -10.27 -10.78
C ASN A 47 -1.47 -9.30 -11.95
N GLU A 48 -2.60 -8.68 -12.25
CA GLU A 48 -2.67 -7.66 -13.30
C GLU A 48 -1.84 -6.44 -12.95
N LEU A 49 -1.88 -5.97 -11.69
CA LEU A 49 -1.05 -4.86 -11.27
C LEU A 49 0.43 -5.18 -11.43
N ASN A 50 0.84 -6.38 -11.06
CA ASN A 50 2.23 -6.81 -11.20
C ASN A 50 2.66 -6.86 -12.68
N LYS A 51 1.78 -7.32 -13.55
CA LYS A 51 2.02 -7.31 -14.98
C LYS A 51 2.21 -5.89 -15.50
N LEU A 52 1.37 -4.97 -15.03
CA LEU A 52 1.42 -3.59 -15.47
C LEU A 52 2.72 -2.93 -15.07
N GLU A 53 3.22 -3.23 -13.88
CA GLU A 53 4.52 -2.73 -13.44
C GLU A 53 5.63 -3.25 -14.36
N ALA A 54 5.57 -4.53 -14.74
CA ALA A 54 6.57 -5.15 -15.59
C ALA A 54 6.55 -4.57 -16.99
N GLU A 55 5.37 -4.29 -17.54
CA GLU A 55 5.21 -3.81 -18.91
C GLU A 55 5.32 -2.29 -19.02
N LYS A 56 5.16 -1.57 -17.91
CA LYS A 56 5.21 -0.11 -17.84
C LYS A 56 4.25 0.62 -18.75
N GLU A 57 3.30 -0.10 -19.34
CA GLU A 57 2.27 0.49 -20.18
C GLU A 57 0.92 -0.02 -19.70
N LEU A 58 0.11 0.89 -19.20
CA LEU A 58 -1.24 0.59 -18.79
C LEU A 58 -2.21 1.45 -19.59
N THR A 59 -3.06 0.81 -20.36
CA THR A 59 -4.21 1.47 -20.92
C THR A 59 -5.44 1.03 -20.14
N ALA A 60 -6.46 1.86 -20.17
CA ALA A 60 -7.72 1.53 -19.47
C ALA A 60 -8.34 0.22 -19.97
N THR A 61 -7.99 -0.18 -21.18
CA THR A 61 -8.50 -1.42 -21.79
C THR A 61 -7.78 -2.66 -21.26
N ASP A 62 -6.64 -2.51 -20.63
CA ASP A 62 -5.86 -3.64 -20.09
C ASP A 62 -6.43 -4.11 -18.74
N ILE A 63 -7.29 -3.32 -18.12
CA ILE A 63 -7.92 -3.67 -16.85
C ILE A 63 -9.34 -4.17 -17.17
N ASP A 64 -9.63 -5.39 -16.74
CA ASP A 64 -10.95 -5.96 -16.87
C ASP A 64 -11.95 -5.18 -16.01
N ILE A 65 -13.01 -4.67 -16.62
CA ILE A 65 -14.03 -3.88 -15.95
C ILE A 65 -14.70 -4.68 -14.83
N SER A 66 -14.85 -5.99 -15.01
CA SER A 66 -15.43 -6.84 -13.96
C SER A 66 -14.57 -6.88 -12.72
N MET A 67 -13.25 -6.76 -12.88
CA MET A 67 -12.32 -6.70 -11.73
C MET A 67 -12.46 -5.38 -10.98
N LEU A 68 -12.70 -4.29 -11.71
CA LEU A 68 -12.91 -2.99 -11.08
C LEU A 68 -14.19 -2.93 -10.27
N GLU A 69 -15.23 -3.65 -10.70
CA GLU A 69 -16.49 -3.71 -9.97
C GLU A 69 -16.36 -4.44 -8.64
N GLU A 70 -15.48 -5.43 -8.57
CA GLU A 70 -15.26 -6.22 -7.35
C GLU A 70 -14.21 -5.61 -6.42
N PHE A 71 -13.48 -4.60 -6.90
CA PHE A 71 -12.35 -4.06 -6.18
C PHE A 71 -12.56 -2.59 -5.82
N ASP A 72 -12.33 -2.27 -4.55
CA ASP A 72 -12.40 -0.89 -4.07
C ASP A 72 -11.08 -0.18 -4.39
N MET A 73 -11.06 0.53 -5.51
CA MET A 73 -9.85 1.24 -5.96
C MET A 73 -9.41 2.32 -4.97
N THR A 74 -10.33 2.87 -4.19
CA THR A 74 -9.97 3.88 -3.20
C THR A 74 -9.17 3.30 -2.05
N PHE A 75 -9.05 1.97 -1.97
CA PHE A 75 -8.14 1.33 -1.02
C PHE A 75 -6.70 1.82 -1.21
N PHE A 76 -6.29 2.03 -2.46
CA PHE A 76 -4.95 2.56 -2.75
C PHE A 76 -4.77 3.98 -2.24
N ASN A 77 -5.81 4.81 -2.35
CA ASN A 77 -5.78 6.15 -1.77
C ASN A 77 -5.61 6.08 -0.25
N ARG A 78 -6.37 5.20 0.39
CA ARG A 78 -6.28 5.03 1.84
C ARG A 78 -4.90 4.52 2.26
N LEU A 79 -4.35 3.56 1.53
CA LEU A 79 -3.00 3.05 1.81
C LEU A 79 -1.95 4.14 1.65
N PHE A 80 -2.02 4.88 0.55
CA PHE A 80 -1.04 5.93 0.26
C PHE A 80 -1.02 6.96 1.39
N TRP A 81 -2.18 7.46 1.77
CA TRP A 81 -2.27 8.43 2.85
C TRP A 81 -1.78 7.84 4.18
N THR A 82 -2.17 6.62 4.47
CA THR A 82 -1.80 5.95 5.73
C THR A 82 -0.29 5.76 5.82
N PHE A 83 0.34 5.34 4.73
CA PHE A 83 1.79 5.19 4.69
C PHE A 83 2.50 6.54 4.77
N ALA A 84 1.96 7.57 4.12
CA ALA A 84 2.49 8.92 4.23
C ALA A 84 2.37 9.44 5.67
N LYS A 85 1.24 9.20 6.31
CA LYS A 85 0.99 9.58 7.71
C LYS A 85 1.92 8.84 8.66
N SER A 86 2.21 7.57 8.37
CA SER A 86 3.13 6.78 9.18
C SER A 86 4.55 7.31 9.09
N ALA A 87 4.94 7.83 7.92
CA ALA A 87 6.26 8.42 7.73
C ALA A 87 6.35 9.84 8.30
N ASN A 88 5.25 10.61 8.21
CA ASN A 88 5.22 11.98 8.70
C ASN A 88 3.84 12.28 9.31
N PRO A 89 3.73 12.29 10.65
CA PRO A 89 2.45 12.53 11.33
C PRO A 89 1.83 13.90 11.06
N HIS A 90 2.59 14.84 10.49
CA HIS A 90 2.15 16.22 10.29
C HIS A 90 1.61 16.48 8.89
N ILE A 91 1.37 15.42 8.08
CA ILE A 91 0.78 15.62 6.77
C ILE A 91 -0.67 16.10 6.89
N LYS A 92 -1.17 16.65 5.80
CA LYS A 92 -2.52 17.19 5.76
C LYS A 92 -3.57 16.10 5.94
N PRO A 93 -4.77 16.46 6.41
CA PRO A 93 -5.87 15.50 6.50
C PRO A 93 -6.16 14.84 5.16
N TYR A 94 -6.74 13.65 5.19
CA TYR A 94 -6.93 12.80 4.03
C TYR A 94 -7.56 13.53 2.84
N GLU A 95 -8.67 14.22 3.06
CA GLU A 95 -9.35 14.88 1.96
C GLU A 95 -8.49 16.00 1.36
N GLN A 96 -7.94 16.87 2.21
CA GLN A 96 -7.12 17.97 1.75
C GLN A 96 -5.86 17.47 1.06
N PHE A 97 -5.28 16.40 1.57
CA PHE A 97 -4.07 15.81 0.99
C PHE A 97 -4.28 15.45 -0.48
N PHE A 98 -5.41 14.80 -0.79
CA PHE A 98 -5.68 14.39 -2.18
C PHE A 98 -6.27 15.53 -3.02
N MET A 99 -6.97 16.50 -2.41
CA MET A 99 -7.48 17.65 -3.15
C MET A 99 -6.35 18.49 -3.72
N GLU A 100 -5.20 18.51 -3.06
CA GLU A 100 -4.03 19.25 -3.53
C GLU A 100 -3.19 18.44 -4.52
N MET A 101 -3.46 17.17 -4.66
CA MET A 101 -2.79 16.32 -5.61
C MET A 101 -3.58 16.35 -6.92
N GLU A 102 -2.95 16.81 -7.99
CA GLU A 102 -3.63 16.97 -9.26
C GLU A 102 -4.17 15.66 -9.81
N VAL A 103 -3.35 14.63 -9.76
CA VAL A 103 -3.73 13.28 -10.21
C VAL A 103 -3.10 12.27 -9.27
N PHE A 104 -3.85 11.23 -8.90
CA PHE A 104 -3.29 10.11 -8.17
C PHE A 104 -2.95 9.00 -9.17
N PRO A 105 -1.66 8.82 -9.51
CA PRO A 105 -1.25 7.88 -10.56
C PRO A 105 -1.22 6.46 -10.03
N ILE A 106 -2.38 5.84 -9.94
CA ILE A 106 -2.53 4.50 -9.36
C ILE A 106 -1.66 3.46 -10.09
N GLN A 107 -1.42 3.66 -11.38
CA GLN A 107 -0.61 2.75 -12.18
C GLN A 107 0.85 2.74 -11.72
N GLU A 108 1.33 3.89 -11.26
CA GLU A 108 2.71 4.02 -10.79
C GLU A 108 2.84 3.71 -9.31
N VAL A 109 1.90 4.17 -8.50
CA VAL A 109 2.00 4.02 -7.04
C VAL A 109 1.39 2.71 -6.54
N GLY A 110 0.42 2.15 -7.26
CA GLY A 110 -0.22 0.90 -6.85
C GLY A 110 0.76 -0.22 -6.58
N PRO A 111 1.65 -0.55 -7.53
CA PRO A 111 2.65 -1.59 -7.30
C PRO A 111 3.57 -1.31 -6.12
N VAL A 112 3.95 -0.05 -5.91
CA VAL A 112 4.79 0.34 -4.77
C VAL A 112 4.05 0.09 -3.46
N LEU A 113 2.78 0.46 -3.40
CA LEU A 113 1.97 0.24 -2.21
C LEU A 113 1.80 -1.24 -1.92
N MET A 114 1.60 -2.04 -2.96
CA MET A 114 1.48 -3.49 -2.80
C MET A 114 2.79 -4.11 -2.34
N GLU A 115 3.91 -3.63 -2.87
CA GLU A 115 5.23 -4.10 -2.43
C GLU A 115 5.43 -3.80 -0.94
N MET A 116 5.11 -2.58 -0.51
CA MET A 116 5.25 -2.19 0.90
C MET A 116 4.33 -3.01 1.79
N LEU A 117 3.11 -3.24 1.33
CA LEU A 117 2.13 -4.03 2.05
C LEU A 117 2.61 -5.48 2.23
N ASN A 118 3.06 -6.09 1.14
CA ASN A 118 3.58 -7.46 1.17
C ASN A 118 4.84 -7.55 2.03
N ALA A 119 5.74 -6.60 1.90
CA ALA A 119 6.97 -6.57 2.69
C ALA A 119 6.67 -6.40 4.18
N SER A 120 5.69 -5.57 4.52
CA SER A 120 5.27 -5.36 5.89
C SER A 120 4.80 -6.65 6.55
N MET A 121 4.03 -7.46 5.83
CA MET A 121 3.52 -8.72 6.34
C MET A 121 4.58 -9.82 6.30
N THR A 122 5.23 -9.97 5.16
CA THR A 122 6.18 -11.06 4.93
C THR A 122 7.44 -10.86 5.75
N THR A 123 7.97 -9.64 5.79
CA THR A 123 9.19 -9.33 6.52
C THR A 123 9.01 -9.57 8.02
N LYS A 124 7.87 -9.19 8.56
CA LYS A 124 7.58 -9.41 9.98
C LYS A 124 7.58 -10.88 10.31
N LYS A 125 6.91 -11.70 9.50
CA LYS A 125 6.87 -13.14 9.67
C LYS A 125 8.26 -13.75 9.49
N HIS A 126 9.00 -13.28 8.50
CA HIS A 126 10.34 -13.76 8.21
C HIS A 126 11.31 -13.40 9.34
N GLN A 127 11.24 -12.20 9.86
CA GLN A 127 12.08 -11.77 10.97
C GLN A 127 11.81 -12.56 12.23
N MET A 128 10.55 -12.87 12.52
CA MET A 128 10.20 -13.68 13.67
C MET A 128 10.83 -15.08 13.56
N ASN A 129 10.76 -15.69 12.38
CA ASN A 129 11.36 -17.01 12.16
C ASN A 129 12.88 -16.95 12.28
N GLN A 130 13.51 -15.93 11.73
CA GLN A 130 14.96 -15.76 11.83
C GLN A 130 15.40 -15.51 13.26
N ASN A 131 14.68 -14.71 14.01
CA ASN A 131 15.00 -14.44 15.40
C ASN A 131 14.90 -15.70 16.26
N GLN A 132 13.91 -16.53 15.98
CA GLN A 132 13.77 -17.81 16.69
C GLN A 132 14.94 -18.74 16.37
N LEU A 133 15.36 -18.79 15.12
CA LEU A 133 16.49 -19.60 14.70
C LEU A 133 17.80 -19.11 15.35
N VAL A 134 18.01 -17.80 15.38
CA VAL A 134 19.19 -17.21 15.99
C VAL A 134 19.23 -17.49 17.49
N LYS A 135 18.10 -17.37 18.18
CA LYS A 135 18.02 -17.67 19.60
C LYS A 135 18.33 -19.14 19.88
N LYS A 136 17.86 -20.06 19.03
CA LYS A 136 18.16 -21.47 19.19
C LYS A 136 19.63 -21.77 18.95
N SER A 137 20.25 -21.08 18.01
CA SER A 137 21.66 -21.32 17.69
C SER A 137 22.62 -20.65 18.68
N SER A 138 22.18 -19.63 19.39
CA SER A 138 23.02 -18.92 20.35
C SER A 138 22.99 -19.54 21.75
N GLN A 139 22.19 -20.55 21.92
CA GLN A 139 22.16 -21.32 23.17
C GLN A 139 22.96 -22.61 23.00
#